data_c73b61e077fae91c7674d89e72244527
#
_entry.id   c73b61e077fae91c7674d89e72244527
#
_cell.length_a   1.000
_cell.length_b   1.000
_cell.length_c   1.000
_cell.angle_alpha   90.00
_cell.angle_beta   90.00
_cell.angle_gamma   90.00
#
_symmetry.space_group_name_H-M   'P 1'
#
loop_
_entity.id
_entity.type
_entity.pdbx_description
1 polymer ?
#
loop_
_entity_poly.entity_id
_entity_poly.type
_entity_poly.pdbx_seq_one_letter_code
_entity_poly.pdbx_strand_id
1 'polypeptide(L)'
;EPGVNFEYKFSKEKIEPKISKEDDLTLYTWEKQNQSSLRYEDKMPELNDVGNVLFFSSLPDWTYVSNWYYDLAASKAKVNLEVKEAVAAIFKGKTGLSEMEKARMIYEYIVTNIKYLSVAFLQSGLIPQKASHTLNTRLGDCKDVSTLFVAMCKEAGLKADLVLIATRNSGRFQMLLPTIDFNHCIARLSTGGKEYYIELTSDKLPFNTFYSNLKNACALNIAPVGSGQKVELMYLNPPTRNQNMMVRKGEISMEGNNVKVKKQTIKTGVFASNMRDSYRNLGQQDQFKEMQRAIAGDYNQTSLKNIIFKGLEGISDSVVYSFDFFAPDAITELSGLKLLSLPWSEKARSGDFSFTEDRTYPMDLWESESDGEEETLEISIPAKTKVMDAPQNLVISGPIAEYSLTSKSLPGKLVLTRKFRYKKDEILPSEIKAFEVFYRKIVAADNRQIALKSLQSQSFPK
;
A
#
# COMPACT_ATOMS: atom_id res chain seq x y z
N GLU A 1 -34.65 1.19 -27.22
CA GLU A 1 -35.60 2.31 -27.35
C GLU A 1 -35.24 3.14 -28.59
N PRO A 2 -36.20 3.72 -29.30
CA PRO A 2 -35.97 4.59 -30.44
C PRO A 2 -35.16 5.82 -30.00
N GLY A 3 -34.04 6.11 -30.71
CA GLY A 3 -33.21 7.29 -30.47
C GLY A 3 -32.07 7.11 -29.44
N VAL A 4 -31.93 5.96 -28.83
CA VAL A 4 -30.76 5.66 -27.98
C VAL A 4 -29.70 4.99 -28.84
N ASN A 5 -28.62 5.73 -29.09
CA ASN A 5 -27.40 5.15 -29.67
C ASN A 5 -26.51 4.60 -28.53
N PHE A 6 -25.96 3.43 -28.73
CA PHE A 6 -24.96 2.90 -27.79
C PHE A 6 -23.77 2.34 -28.54
N GLU A 7 -22.63 2.39 -27.88
CA GLU A 7 -21.39 1.75 -28.30
C GLU A 7 -21.16 0.49 -27.43
N TYR A 8 -20.58 -0.55 -28.03
CA TYR A 8 -20.14 -1.73 -27.28
C TYR A 8 -18.69 -2.11 -27.61
N LYS A 9 -17.99 -2.63 -26.61
CA LYS A 9 -16.61 -3.12 -26.74
C LYS A 9 -16.41 -4.39 -25.93
N PHE A 10 -15.59 -5.29 -26.44
CA PHE A 10 -15.09 -6.43 -25.68
C PHE A 10 -13.70 -6.16 -25.16
N SER A 11 -13.38 -6.67 -23.96
CA SER A 11 -12.06 -6.49 -23.35
C SER A 11 -10.95 -7.22 -24.09
N LYS A 12 -11.27 -8.30 -24.81
CA LYS A 12 -10.31 -9.15 -25.54
C LYS A 12 -10.80 -9.46 -26.95
N GLU A 13 -11.53 -10.54 -27.11
CA GLU A 13 -11.98 -11.03 -28.40
C GLU A 13 -13.34 -10.41 -28.75
N LYS A 14 -13.43 -9.70 -29.88
CA LYS A 14 -14.69 -9.13 -30.37
C LYS A 14 -15.61 -10.26 -30.83
N ILE A 15 -16.86 -10.22 -30.38
CA ILE A 15 -17.94 -11.10 -30.84
C ILE A 15 -18.95 -10.20 -31.53
N GLU A 16 -19.34 -10.55 -32.77
CA GLU A 16 -20.36 -9.82 -33.48
C GLU A 16 -21.75 -10.25 -33.00
N PRO A 17 -22.67 -9.30 -32.73
CA PRO A 17 -24.04 -9.64 -32.35
C PRO A 17 -24.86 -10.11 -33.52
N LYS A 18 -25.82 -10.98 -33.25
CA LYS A 18 -27.01 -11.14 -34.12
C LYS A 18 -27.95 -9.99 -33.82
N ILE A 19 -28.37 -9.25 -34.85
CA ILE A 19 -29.27 -8.12 -34.70
C ILE A 19 -30.63 -8.52 -35.29
N SER A 20 -31.70 -8.39 -34.51
CA SER A 20 -33.07 -8.57 -34.92
C SER A 20 -33.94 -7.41 -34.47
N LYS A 21 -35.12 -7.26 -35.09
CA LYS A 21 -36.14 -6.29 -34.68
C LYS A 21 -37.31 -7.02 -34.07
N GLU A 22 -37.75 -6.57 -32.92
CA GLU A 22 -38.97 -7.04 -32.24
C GLU A 22 -39.79 -5.81 -31.87
N ASP A 23 -40.89 -5.60 -32.56
CA ASP A 23 -41.70 -4.39 -32.49
C ASP A 23 -40.85 -3.12 -32.73
N ASP A 24 -40.83 -2.17 -31.80
CA ASP A 24 -40.05 -0.94 -31.85
C ASP A 24 -38.64 -1.07 -31.24
N LEU A 25 -38.24 -2.32 -30.87
CA LEU A 25 -36.97 -2.59 -30.26
C LEU A 25 -35.98 -3.19 -31.25
N THR A 26 -34.71 -2.86 -31.12
CA THR A 26 -33.60 -3.55 -31.77
C THR A 26 -32.92 -4.43 -30.74
N LEU A 27 -32.95 -5.73 -30.99
CA LEU A 27 -32.33 -6.74 -30.11
C LEU A 27 -30.93 -7.08 -30.63
N TYR A 28 -29.96 -6.96 -29.76
CA TYR A 28 -28.59 -7.40 -29.98
C TYR A 28 -28.33 -8.65 -29.14
N THR A 29 -27.94 -9.75 -29.79
CA THR A 29 -27.69 -11.04 -29.12
C THR A 29 -26.26 -11.46 -29.38
N TRP A 30 -25.47 -11.62 -28.32
CA TRP A 30 -24.13 -12.19 -28.35
C TRP A 30 -24.18 -13.62 -27.83
N GLU A 31 -23.60 -14.53 -28.57
CA GLU A 31 -23.54 -15.94 -28.22
C GLU A 31 -22.11 -16.45 -28.42
N LYS A 32 -21.60 -17.17 -27.44
CA LYS A 32 -20.32 -17.85 -27.54
C LYS A 32 -20.43 -19.26 -26.98
N GLN A 33 -19.99 -20.25 -27.76
CA GLN A 33 -20.04 -21.66 -27.41
C GLN A 33 -18.64 -22.18 -27.11
N ASN A 34 -18.55 -23.35 -26.44
CA ASN A 34 -17.31 -24.04 -26.15
C ASN A 34 -16.27 -23.17 -25.40
N GLN A 35 -16.74 -22.41 -24.43
CA GLN A 35 -15.86 -21.60 -23.59
C GLN A 35 -14.99 -22.52 -22.69
N SER A 36 -13.68 -22.33 -22.74
CA SER A 36 -12.77 -22.92 -21.77
C SER A 36 -13.05 -22.35 -20.37
N SER A 37 -12.93 -23.19 -19.35
CA SER A 37 -13.01 -22.73 -17.97
C SER A 37 -11.83 -21.79 -17.64
N LEU A 38 -12.10 -20.75 -16.87
CA LEU A 38 -11.06 -19.94 -16.26
C LEU A 38 -10.49 -20.73 -15.07
N ARG A 39 -9.22 -21.14 -15.18
CA ARG A 39 -8.54 -21.80 -14.07
C ARG A 39 -8.10 -20.75 -13.06
N TYR A 40 -8.47 -20.93 -11.79
CA TYR A 40 -7.94 -20.09 -10.73
C TYR A 40 -6.44 -20.34 -10.55
N GLU A 41 -5.68 -19.24 -10.48
CA GLU A 41 -4.26 -19.24 -10.17
C GLU A 41 -4.02 -18.26 -9.00
N ASP A 42 -3.15 -18.65 -8.07
CA ASP A 42 -2.82 -17.82 -6.92
C ASP A 42 -2.34 -16.43 -7.36
N LYS A 43 -2.88 -15.37 -6.75
CA LYS A 43 -2.59 -13.96 -7.10
C LYS A 43 -2.84 -13.62 -8.57
N MET A 44 -3.76 -14.27 -9.24
CA MET A 44 -4.17 -13.85 -10.59
C MET A 44 -4.94 -12.52 -10.52
N PRO A 45 -4.94 -11.71 -11.60
CA PRO A 45 -5.78 -10.51 -11.67
C PRO A 45 -7.27 -10.82 -11.53
N GLU A 46 -8.07 -9.78 -11.30
CA GLU A 46 -9.52 -9.90 -11.19
C GLU A 46 -10.16 -10.49 -12.44
N LEU A 47 -11.34 -11.12 -12.30
CA LEU A 47 -12.04 -11.77 -13.41
C LEU A 47 -12.30 -10.82 -14.57
N ASN A 48 -12.54 -9.55 -14.30
CA ASN A 48 -12.74 -8.52 -15.35
C ASN A 48 -11.45 -8.26 -16.16
N ASP A 49 -10.28 -8.52 -15.61
CA ASP A 49 -9.01 -8.39 -16.31
C ASP A 49 -8.65 -9.64 -17.12
N VAL A 50 -9.06 -10.82 -16.66
CA VAL A 50 -8.70 -12.09 -17.29
C VAL A 50 -9.82 -12.69 -18.16
N GLY A 51 -11.07 -12.33 -17.93
CA GLY A 51 -12.21 -12.73 -18.75
C GLY A 51 -12.35 -11.93 -20.06
N ASN A 52 -13.21 -12.37 -20.94
CA ASN A 52 -13.65 -11.56 -22.08
C ASN A 52 -14.99 -10.88 -21.71
N VAL A 53 -14.92 -9.61 -21.34
CA VAL A 53 -16.03 -8.83 -20.81
C VAL A 53 -16.62 -7.97 -21.91
N LEU A 54 -17.96 -7.96 -22.04
CA LEU A 54 -18.70 -7.06 -22.91
C LEU A 54 -19.03 -5.77 -22.14
N PHE A 55 -18.56 -4.65 -22.66
CA PHE A 55 -18.92 -3.31 -22.20
C PHE A 55 -19.88 -2.68 -23.21
N PHE A 56 -20.86 -1.95 -22.71
CA PHE A 56 -21.73 -1.12 -23.55
C PHE A 56 -22.08 0.18 -22.84
N SER A 57 -22.23 1.25 -23.60
CA SER A 57 -22.54 2.56 -23.05
C SER A 57 -23.34 3.40 -24.07
N SER A 58 -24.27 4.21 -23.58
CA SER A 58 -24.94 5.27 -24.34
C SER A 58 -24.36 6.65 -24.03
N LEU A 59 -23.32 6.74 -23.18
CA LEU A 59 -22.67 8.00 -22.80
C LEU A 59 -21.67 8.41 -23.90
N PRO A 60 -21.65 9.70 -24.31
CA PRO A 60 -20.86 10.12 -25.46
C PRO A 60 -19.34 10.07 -25.20
N ASP A 61 -18.88 10.55 -24.07
CA ASP A 61 -17.45 10.60 -23.70
C ASP A 61 -17.25 10.83 -22.19
N TRP A 62 -15.99 10.78 -21.75
CA TRP A 62 -15.62 11.00 -20.35
C TRP A 62 -15.79 12.46 -19.91
N THR A 63 -15.76 13.43 -20.83
CA THR A 63 -16.03 14.84 -20.54
C THR A 63 -17.49 15.03 -20.15
N TYR A 64 -18.39 14.32 -20.83
CA TYR A 64 -19.81 14.28 -20.47
C TYR A 64 -20.02 13.75 -19.05
N VAL A 65 -19.37 12.62 -18.69
CA VAL A 65 -19.45 12.05 -17.34
C VAL A 65 -18.91 13.02 -16.29
N SER A 66 -17.76 13.65 -16.57
CA SER A 66 -17.15 14.64 -15.66
C SER A 66 -18.07 15.85 -15.47
N ASN A 67 -18.62 16.42 -16.53
CA ASN A 67 -19.53 17.56 -16.46
C ASN A 67 -20.80 17.22 -15.68
N TRP A 68 -21.40 16.07 -15.98
CA TRP A 68 -22.57 15.58 -15.27
C TRP A 68 -22.31 15.45 -13.76
N TYR A 69 -21.18 14.84 -13.37
CA TYR A 69 -20.86 14.70 -11.96
C TYR A 69 -20.50 16.05 -11.30
N TYR A 70 -19.81 16.93 -12.06
CA TYR A 70 -19.52 18.28 -11.58
C TYR A 70 -20.80 19.04 -11.24
N ASP A 71 -21.84 18.99 -12.10
CA ASP A 71 -23.12 19.66 -11.86
C ASP A 71 -23.82 19.13 -10.58
N LEU A 72 -23.69 17.83 -10.29
CA LEU A 72 -24.20 17.24 -9.06
C LEU A 72 -23.43 17.70 -7.80
N ALA A 73 -22.12 17.83 -7.90
CA ALA A 73 -21.23 18.04 -6.76
C ALA A 73 -20.87 19.52 -6.49
N ALA A 74 -20.81 20.37 -7.52
CA ALA A 74 -20.31 21.75 -7.40
C ALA A 74 -21.08 22.60 -6.38
N SER A 75 -22.41 22.42 -6.32
CA SER A 75 -23.26 23.11 -5.35
C SER A 75 -23.03 22.66 -3.90
N LYS A 76 -22.42 21.48 -3.70
CA LYS A 76 -22.15 20.87 -2.40
C LYS A 76 -20.80 21.31 -1.81
N ALA A 77 -19.84 21.65 -2.67
CA ALA A 77 -18.53 22.20 -2.29
C ALA A 77 -18.52 23.73 -2.12
N LYS A 78 -19.69 24.33 -1.83
CA LYS A 78 -19.78 25.78 -1.57
C LYS A 78 -19.16 26.14 -0.23
N VAL A 79 -18.36 27.22 -0.25
CA VAL A 79 -17.81 27.82 0.96
C VAL A 79 -18.91 28.66 1.62
N ASN A 80 -19.29 28.30 2.81
CA ASN A 80 -20.24 29.04 3.67
C ASN A 80 -19.56 29.48 4.97
N LEU A 81 -20.31 30.07 5.88
CA LEU A 81 -19.74 30.62 7.13
C LEU A 81 -19.04 29.55 7.97
N GLU A 82 -19.65 28.39 8.14
CA GLU A 82 -19.11 27.30 8.96
C GLU A 82 -17.76 26.78 8.41
N VAL A 83 -17.65 26.64 7.07
CA VAL A 83 -16.38 26.25 6.43
C VAL A 83 -15.32 27.33 6.62
N LYS A 84 -15.66 28.64 6.50
CA LYS A 84 -14.74 29.74 6.75
C LYS A 84 -14.22 29.75 8.17
N GLU A 85 -15.11 29.62 9.15
CA GLU A 85 -14.76 29.58 10.56
C GLU A 85 -13.86 28.39 10.89
N ALA A 86 -14.15 27.21 10.33
CA ALA A 86 -13.33 26.01 10.52
C ALA A 86 -11.92 26.20 9.94
N VAL A 87 -11.79 26.74 8.72
CA VAL A 87 -10.49 27.02 8.10
C VAL A 87 -9.71 28.08 8.89
N ALA A 88 -10.39 29.14 9.32
CA ALA A 88 -9.77 30.16 10.16
C ALA A 88 -9.26 29.59 11.50
N ALA A 89 -10.03 28.68 12.13
CA ALA A 89 -9.63 27.99 13.35
C ALA A 89 -8.41 27.07 13.13
N ILE A 90 -8.34 26.33 12.01
CA ILE A 90 -7.21 25.47 11.65
C ILE A 90 -5.91 26.30 11.53
N PHE A 91 -5.98 27.49 10.94
CA PHE A 91 -4.81 28.31 10.70
C PHE A 91 -4.52 29.35 11.78
N LYS A 92 -5.33 29.40 12.86
CA LYS A 92 -5.19 30.37 13.94
C LYS A 92 -3.75 30.37 14.50
N GLY A 93 -3.12 31.55 14.50
CA GLY A 93 -1.75 31.73 14.99
C GLY A 93 -0.65 31.17 14.08
N LYS A 94 -0.98 30.71 12.89
CA LYS A 94 -0.01 30.24 11.90
C LYS A 94 0.23 31.32 10.84
N THR A 95 1.48 31.54 10.47
CA THR A 95 1.88 32.50 9.43
C THR A 95 2.91 31.87 8.50
N GLY A 96 2.94 32.31 7.24
CA GLY A 96 3.94 31.84 6.28
C GLY A 96 3.79 30.39 5.81
N LEU A 97 2.60 29.80 5.98
CA LEU A 97 2.33 28.42 5.57
C LEU A 97 2.39 28.29 4.04
N SER A 98 3.13 27.29 3.56
CA SER A 98 3.09 26.85 2.17
C SER A 98 1.73 26.23 1.83
N GLU A 99 1.41 26.15 0.55
CA GLU A 99 0.18 25.50 0.08
C GLU A 99 0.07 24.03 0.56
N MET A 100 1.19 23.31 0.55
CA MET A 100 1.25 21.93 1.00
C MET A 100 0.99 21.78 2.51
N GLU A 101 1.53 22.70 3.33
CA GLU A 101 1.27 22.70 4.77
C GLU A 101 -0.19 23.01 5.08
N LYS A 102 -0.78 24.00 4.37
CA LYS A 102 -2.22 24.29 4.50
C LYS A 102 -3.07 23.07 4.15
N ALA A 103 -2.77 22.40 3.03
CA ALA A 103 -3.50 21.22 2.59
C ALA A 103 -3.38 20.06 3.60
N ARG A 104 -2.16 19.84 4.15
CA ARG A 104 -1.93 18.83 5.20
C ARG A 104 -2.74 19.15 6.47
N MET A 105 -2.78 20.39 6.92
CA MET A 105 -3.55 20.78 8.10
C MET A 105 -5.06 20.60 7.89
N ILE A 106 -5.57 20.91 6.71
CA ILE A 106 -6.98 20.66 6.34
C ILE A 106 -7.27 19.15 6.33
N TYR A 107 -6.38 18.37 5.70
CA TYR A 107 -6.46 16.90 5.69
C TYR A 107 -6.53 16.34 7.11
N GLU A 108 -5.55 16.69 7.95
CA GLU A 108 -5.46 16.24 9.35
C GLU A 108 -6.72 16.59 10.14
N TYR A 109 -7.23 17.80 9.94
CA TYR A 109 -8.48 18.22 10.57
C TYR A 109 -9.66 17.34 10.16
N ILE A 110 -9.83 17.07 8.84
CA ILE A 110 -10.95 16.29 8.32
C ILE A 110 -10.88 14.85 8.85
N VAL A 111 -9.77 14.14 8.63
CA VAL A 111 -9.67 12.73 8.97
C VAL A 111 -9.68 12.47 10.48
N THR A 112 -9.34 13.48 11.29
CA THR A 112 -9.39 13.37 12.76
C THR A 112 -10.77 13.71 13.33
N ASN A 113 -11.51 14.63 12.70
CA ASN A 113 -12.75 15.16 13.25
C ASN A 113 -14.02 14.65 12.56
N ILE A 114 -13.92 14.09 11.37
CA ILE A 114 -15.05 13.53 10.63
C ILE A 114 -14.94 12.01 10.66
N LYS A 115 -15.93 11.36 11.27
CA LYS A 115 -15.99 9.90 11.29
C LYS A 115 -16.44 9.40 9.91
N TYR A 116 -15.62 8.55 9.29
CA TYR A 116 -16.01 7.89 8.07
C TYR A 116 -17.15 6.89 8.33
N LEU A 117 -18.24 7.04 7.59
CA LEU A 117 -19.37 6.14 7.61
C LEU A 117 -19.80 5.88 6.18
N SER A 118 -19.50 4.69 5.69
CA SER A 118 -19.99 4.25 4.38
C SER A 118 -21.52 4.11 4.45
N VAL A 119 -22.22 5.07 3.90
CA VAL A 119 -23.66 4.97 3.70
C VAL A 119 -23.87 4.23 2.38
N ALA A 120 -23.96 2.91 2.47
CA ALA A 120 -24.33 2.10 1.34
C ALA A 120 -25.78 2.45 0.92
N PHE A 121 -25.89 3.16 -0.19
CA PHE A 121 -26.98 3.00 -1.15
C PHE A 121 -28.42 3.31 -0.74
N LEU A 122 -28.97 4.38 -1.27
CA LEU A 122 -30.17 4.30 -2.08
C LEU A 122 -30.26 5.48 -3.06
N GLN A 123 -30.57 6.65 -2.69
CA GLN A 123 -30.73 7.79 -3.64
C GLN A 123 -29.55 8.76 -3.65
N SER A 124 -28.64 8.68 -2.69
CA SER A 124 -27.48 9.56 -2.54
C SER A 124 -26.14 8.86 -2.77
N GLY A 125 -26.15 7.68 -3.41
CA GLY A 125 -24.92 6.93 -3.69
C GLY A 125 -23.86 7.71 -4.47
N LEU A 126 -24.27 8.61 -5.37
CA LEU A 126 -23.37 9.40 -6.22
C LEU A 126 -23.29 10.88 -5.81
N ILE A 127 -24.33 11.44 -5.18
CA ILE A 127 -24.40 12.87 -4.84
C ILE A 127 -23.82 13.10 -3.46
N PRO A 128 -22.75 13.92 -3.32
CA PRO A 128 -22.22 14.25 -2.01
C PRO A 128 -23.17 15.14 -1.20
N GLN A 129 -23.04 15.08 0.13
CA GLN A 129 -23.69 16.04 1.01
C GLN A 129 -23.02 17.42 0.91
N LYS A 130 -23.71 18.46 1.38
CA LYS A 130 -23.11 19.79 1.50
C LYS A 130 -21.90 19.73 2.44
N ALA A 131 -20.80 20.37 2.09
CA ALA A 131 -19.60 20.44 2.91
C ALA A 131 -19.88 20.89 4.36
N SER A 132 -20.78 21.90 4.54
CA SER A 132 -21.23 22.34 5.87
C SER A 132 -22.00 21.27 6.64
N HIS A 133 -22.77 20.43 5.96
CA HIS A 133 -23.50 19.35 6.62
C HIS A 133 -22.55 18.31 7.16
N THR A 134 -21.59 17.84 6.34
CA THR A 134 -20.53 16.92 6.76
C THR A 134 -19.72 17.49 7.92
N LEU A 135 -19.36 18.79 7.84
CA LEU A 135 -18.64 19.47 8.91
C LEU A 135 -19.44 19.52 10.24
N ASN A 136 -20.74 19.80 10.18
CA ASN A 136 -21.59 19.94 11.37
C ASN A 136 -21.95 18.59 11.99
N THR A 137 -22.27 17.59 11.17
CA THR A 137 -22.64 16.25 11.64
C THR A 137 -21.45 15.43 12.09
N ARG A 138 -20.23 15.77 11.63
CA ARG A 138 -19.01 15.01 11.87
C ARG A 138 -19.07 13.58 11.27
N LEU A 139 -19.91 13.38 10.26
CA LEU A 139 -20.12 12.10 9.57
C LEU A 139 -20.09 12.32 8.06
N GLY A 140 -19.47 11.40 7.34
CA GLY A 140 -19.48 11.42 5.87
C GLY A 140 -18.83 10.18 5.28
N ASP A 141 -19.16 9.89 4.03
CA ASP A 141 -18.51 8.86 3.24
C ASP A 141 -17.40 9.45 2.32
N CYS A 142 -16.84 8.65 1.40
CA CYS A 142 -15.72 9.06 0.55
C CYS A 142 -15.98 10.37 -0.21
N LYS A 143 -17.17 10.52 -0.82
CA LYS A 143 -17.51 11.72 -1.59
C LYS A 143 -17.78 12.94 -0.69
N ASP A 144 -18.31 12.71 0.50
CA ASP A 144 -18.65 13.79 1.46
C ASP A 144 -17.38 14.42 2.05
N VAL A 145 -16.43 13.59 2.50
CA VAL A 145 -15.16 14.08 3.06
C VAL A 145 -14.28 14.72 1.98
N SER A 146 -14.30 14.18 0.75
CA SER A 146 -13.59 14.77 -0.38
C SER A 146 -14.19 16.11 -0.80
N THR A 147 -15.53 16.24 -0.78
CA THR A 147 -16.23 17.51 -1.05
C THR A 147 -15.93 18.55 0.04
N LEU A 148 -15.87 18.14 1.31
CA LEU A 148 -15.45 19.02 2.39
C LEU A 148 -14.02 19.50 2.23
N PHE A 149 -13.10 18.60 1.86
CA PHE A 149 -11.70 18.96 1.57
C PHE A 149 -11.60 19.99 0.44
N VAL A 150 -12.30 19.77 -0.67
CA VAL A 150 -12.33 20.71 -1.80
C VAL A 150 -12.86 22.09 -1.37
N ALA A 151 -13.95 22.15 -0.57
CA ALA A 151 -14.49 23.38 -0.06
C ALA A 151 -13.51 24.13 0.87
N MET A 152 -12.86 23.41 1.79
CA MET A 152 -11.88 24.00 2.72
C MET A 152 -10.60 24.46 1.99
N CYS A 153 -10.14 23.69 0.99
CA CYS A 153 -9.03 24.09 0.12
C CYS A 153 -9.35 25.38 -0.63
N LYS A 154 -10.56 25.49 -1.20
CA LYS A 154 -11.02 26.71 -1.88
C LYS A 154 -11.01 27.93 -0.96
N GLU A 155 -11.47 27.80 0.27
CA GLU A 155 -11.39 28.88 1.28
C GLU A 155 -9.96 29.24 1.62
N ALA A 156 -9.06 28.25 1.67
CA ALA A 156 -7.63 28.46 1.95
C ALA A 156 -6.84 29.02 0.74
N GLY A 157 -7.49 29.28 -0.41
CA GLY A 157 -6.86 29.72 -1.65
C GLY A 157 -6.10 28.62 -2.40
N LEU A 158 -6.40 27.36 -2.15
CA LEU A 158 -5.80 26.19 -2.80
C LEU A 158 -6.71 25.67 -3.94
N LYS A 159 -6.09 25.11 -4.98
CA LYS A 159 -6.82 24.46 -6.08
C LYS A 159 -6.98 22.98 -5.78
N ALA A 160 -8.21 22.54 -5.57
CA ALA A 160 -8.56 21.14 -5.37
C ALA A 160 -9.86 20.78 -6.10
N ASP A 161 -9.92 19.55 -6.62
CA ASP A 161 -11.05 19.00 -7.37
C ASP A 161 -11.36 17.59 -6.87
N LEU A 162 -12.56 17.08 -7.19
CA LEU A 162 -12.95 15.70 -6.93
C LEU A 162 -12.37 14.75 -7.98
N VAL A 163 -12.15 13.51 -7.59
CA VAL A 163 -11.70 12.42 -8.45
C VAL A 163 -12.55 11.20 -8.20
N LEU A 164 -13.23 10.70 -9.21
CA LEU A 164 -13.92 9.42 -9.15
C LEU A 164 -12.95 8.28 -9.45
N ILE A 165 -13.09 7.19 -8.71
CA ILE A 165 -12.17 6.05 -8.77
C ILE A 165 -12.96 4.76 -8.97
N ALA A 166 -12.48 3.91 -9.89
CA ALA A 166 -12.76 2.48 -9.87
C ALA A 166 -11.57 1.75 -9.21
N THR A 167 -11.75 1.30 -7.99
CA THR A 167 -10.68 0.63 -7.24
C THR A 167 -10.26 -0.69 -7.90
N ARG A 168 -9.03 -1.13 -7.65
CA ARG A 168 -8.44 -2.36 -8.21
C ARG A 168 -9.25 -3.63 -7.95
N ASN A 169 -10.04 -3.66 -6.88
CA ASN A 169 -10.95 -4.76 -6.57
C ASN A 169 -11.99 -5.03 -7.67
N SER A 170 -12.21 -4.07 -8.55
CA SER A 170 -13.11 -4.21 -9.72
C SER A 170 -12.36 -4.51 -11.02
N GLY A 171 -11.03 -4.64 -10.98
CA GLY A 171 -10.16 -4.84 -12.15
C GLY A 171 -9.60 -3.52 -12.72
N ARG A 172 -8.59 -3.63 -13.59
CA ARG A 172 -7.92 -2.48 -14.22
C ARG A 172 -8.61 -2.00 -15.49
N PHE A 173 -9.22 -2.91 -16.24
CA PHE A 173 -9.69 -2.67 -17.61
C PHE A 173 -11.21 -2.56 -17.72
N GLN A 174 -11.91 -2.44 -16.60
CA GLN A 174 -13.36 -2.44 -16.59
C GLN A 174 -14.02 -1.22 -17.25
N MET A 175 -13.26 -0.16 -17.56
CA MET A 175 -13.82 1.09 -18.08
C MET A 175 -13.37 1.38 -19.52
N LEU A 176 -13.67 0.46 -20.46
CA LEU A 176 -13.37 0.63 -21.88
C LEU A 176 -14.26 1.65 -22.60
N LEU A 177 -15.41 1.96 -22.02
CA LEU A 177 -16.39 2.94 -22.50
C LEU A 177 -16.77 3.89 -21.37
N PRO A 178 -17.25 5.10 -21.68
CA PRO A 178 -17.75 6.02 -20.66
C PRO A 178 -18.85 5.35 -19.82
N THR A 179 -18.70 5.43 -18.50
CA THR A 179 -19.63 4.84 -17.51
C THR A 179 -19.64 5.67 -16.24
N ILE A 180 -20.63 5.44 -15.39
CA ILE A 180 -20.73 5.99 -14.04
C ILE A 180 -20.36 4.97 -12.95
N ASP A 181 -19.84 3.81 -13.31
CA ASP A 181 -19.54 2.68 -12.40
C ASP A 181 -18.27 2.91 -11.58
N PHE A 182 -18.15 4.07 -10.96
CA PHE A 182 -17.11 4.36 -9.97
C PHE A 182 -17.59 3.95 -8.59
N ASN A 183 -16.70 3.36 -7.81
CA ASN A 183 -17.02 2.88 -6.46
C ASN A 183 -16.32 3.65 -5.34
N HIS A 184 -15.53 4.69 -5.68
CA HIS A 184 -14.80 5.50 -4.72
C HIS A 184 -14.62 6.95 -5.19
N CYS A 185 -14.37 7.85 -4.24
CA CYS A 185 -14.12 9.26 -4.50
C CYS A 185 -13.02 9.77 -3.58
N ILE A 186 -12.03 10.44 -4.17
CA ILE A 186 -10.94 11.12 -3.46
C ILE A 186 -10.84 12.57 -3.93
N ALA A 187 -9.87 13.33 -3.39
CA ALA A 187 -9.59 14.68 -3.86
C ALA A 187 -8.25 14.73 -4.61
N ARG A 188 -8.15 15.65 -5.58
CA ARG A 188 -6.91 16.07 -6.23
C ARG A 188 -6.55 17.46 -5.74
N LEU A 189 -5.31 17.66 -5.35
CA LEU A 189 -4.71 18.95 -5.00
C LEU A 189 -3.68 19.33 -6.05
N SER A 190 -3.80 20.54 -6.65
CA SER A 190 -2.83 21.08 -7.59
C SER A 190 -2.02 22.17 -6.90
N THR A 191 -0.71 21.95 -6.71
CA THR A 191 0.19 22.93 -6.08
C THR A 191 1.63 22.79 -6.60
N GLY A 192 2.34 23.90 -6.76
CA GLY A 192 3.71 23.91 -7.24
C GLY A 192 3.90 23.26 -8.62
N GLY A 193 2.89 23.28 -9.49
CA GLY A 193 2.91 22.65 -10.80
C GLY A 193 2.82 21.11 -10.76
N LYS A 194 2.46 20.54 -9.62
CA LYS A 194 2.28 19.09 -9.41
C LYS A 194 0.88 18.77 -8.94
N GLU A 195 0.44 17.56 -9.23
CA GLU A 195 -0.84 16.99 -8.82
C GLU A 195 -0.60 15.97 -7.69
N TYR A 196 -1.42 16.06 -6.65
CA TYR A 196 -1.41 15.14 -5.51
C TYR A 196 -2.82 14.57 -5.32
N TYR A 197 -2.91 13.27 -5.10
CA TYR A 197 -4.17 12.58 -4.89
C TYR A 197 -4.33 12.29 -3.40
N ILE A 198 -5.43 12.72 -2.81
CA ILE A 198 -5.63 12.74 -1.36
C ILE A 198 -6.77 11.80 -1.00
N GLU A 199 -6.43 10.73 -0.31
CA GLU A 199 -7.36 9.76 0.28
C GLU A 199 -7.78 10.25 1.67
N LEU A 200 -9.09 10.37 1.92
CA LEU A 200 -9.65 11.02 3.12
C LEU A 200 -10.50 10.09 4.00
N THR A 201 -10.59 8.81 3.66
CA THR A 201 -11.51 7.88 4.32
C THR A 201 -10.93 7.19 5.56
N SER A 202 -9.68 7.50 5.93
CA SER A 202 -9.00 6.86 7.06
C SER A 202 -8.37 7.89 8.00
N ASP A 203 -8.69 7.80 9.28
CA ASP A 203 -8.08 8.57 10.37
C ASP A 203 -6.68 8.07 10.78
N LYS A 204 -6.13 7.11 10.06
CA LYS A 204 -4.85 6.44 10.36
C LYS A 204 -3.81 6.62 9.25
N LEU A 205 -4.26 6.98 8.04
CA LEU A 205 -3.41 7.06 6.85
C LEU A 205 -2.61 8.37 6.86
N PRO A 206 -1.30 8.35 6.58
CA PRO A 206 -0.53 9.58 6.41
C PRO A 206 -1.01 10.40 5.21
N PHE A 207 -0.83 11.73 5.28
CA PHE A 207 -1.16 12.64 4.17
C PHE A 207 -0.45 12.23 2.88
N ASN A 208 -1.16 12.34 1.74
CA ASN A 208 -0.66 12.00 0.41
C ASN A 208 -0.19 10.53 0.28
N THR A 209 -0.81 9.65 1.04
CA THR A 209 -0.64 8.19 0.94
C THR A 209 -1.99 7.58 0.61
N PHE A 210 -2.01 6.48 -0.13
CA PHE A 210 -3.23 5.73 -0.38
C PHE A 210 -2.97 4.23 -0.38
N TYR A 211 -4.03 3.47 -0.10
CA TYR A 211 -3.99 2.02 -0.05
C TYR A 211 -3.68 1.42 -1.42
N SER A 212 -3.22 0.19 -1.42
CA SER A 212 -2.81 -0.53 -2.62
C SER A 212 -3.91 -0.67 -3.68
N ASN A 213 -5.18 -0.75 -3.27
CA ASN A 213 -6.32 -0.81 -4.18
C ASN A 213 -6.54 0.47 -5.01
N LEU A 214 -5.86 1.57 -4.69
CA LEU A 214 -5.83 2.79 -5.48
C LEU A 214 -4.62 2.87 -6.42
N LYS A 215 -3.58 2.07 -6.19
CA LYS A 215 -2.40 2.02 -7.10
C LYS A 215 -2.81 1.42 -8.45
N ASN A 216 -2.58 2.14 -9.54
CA ASN A 216 -3.03 1.76 -10.89
C ASN A 216 -4.56 1.60 -11.04
N ALA A 217 -5.36 2.17 -10.15
CA ALA A 217 -6.81 2.22 -10.28
C ALA A 217 -7.21 3.21 -11.37
N CYS A 218 -8.31 2.91 -12.09
CA CYS A 218 -8.91 3.84 -13.04
C CYS A 218 -9.46 5.06 -12.30
N ALA A 219 -9.15 6.25 -12.79
CA ALA A 219 -9.56 7.52 -12.19
C ALA A 219 -10.08 8.49 -13.23
N LEU A 220 -11.08 9.27 -12.85
CA LEU A 220 -11.65 10.36 -13.63
C LEU A 220 -11.58 11.67 -12.83
N ASN A 221 -10.76 12.61 -13.29
CA ASN A 221 -10.72 13.94 -12.69
C ASN A 221 -11.99 14.71 -13.04
N ILE A 222 -12.64 15.28 -12.04
CA ILE A 222 -13.84 16.08 -12.23
C ILE A 222 -13.44 17.53 -12.47
N ALA A 223 -13.50 17.95 -13.73
CA ALA A 223 -13.14 19.29 -14.15
C ALA A 223 -14.35 20.24 -14.09
N PRO A 224 -14.15 21.54 -13.78
CA PRO A 224 -15.20 22.54 -13.86
C PRO A 224 -15.77 22.65 -15.28
N VAL A 225 -17.09 22.71 -15.37
CA VAL A 225 -17.79 22.92 -16.65
C VAL A 225 -17.31 24.24 -17.29
N GLY A 226 -16.99 24.20 -18.59
CA GLY A 226 -16.46 25.35 -19.30
C GLY A 226 -14.98 25.63 -19.09
N SER A 227 -14.24 24.82 -18.36
CA SER A 227 -12.78 24.95 -18.17
C SER A 227 -11.98 24.74 -19.47
N GLY A 228 -12.60 24.21 -20.53
CA GLY A 228 -11.90 23.80 -21.76
C GLY A 228 -10.97 22.60 -21.61
N GLN A 229 -10.91 21.99 -20.45
CA GLN A 229 -10.11 20.79 -20.21
C GLN A 229 -10.80 19.56 -20.83
N LYS A 230 -10.09 18.87 -21.72
CA LYS A 230 -10.48 17.54 -22.14
C LYS A 230 -10.27 16.58 -20.97
N VAL A 231 -11.31 15.85 -20.62
CA VAL A 231 -11.28 14.88 -19.54
C VAL A 231 -11.12 13.49 -20.13
N GLU A 232 -10.12 12.78 -19.65
CA GLU A 232 -9.82 11.40 -20.03
C GLU A 232 -9.63 10.55 -18.78
N LEU A 233 -9.85 9.25 -18.90
CA LEU A 233 -9.47 8.30 -17.86
C LEU A 233 -7.94 8.30 -17.69
N MET A 234 -7.53 8.17 -16.47
CA MET A 234 -6.15 8.01 -16.09
C MET A 234 -5.99 6.84 -15.10
N TYR A 235 -4.75 6.43 -14.86
CA TYR A 235 -4.42 5.47 -13.82
C TYR A 235 -3.64 6.16 -12.72
N LEU A 236 -4.03 5.92 -11.47
CA LEU A 236 -3.37 6.50 -10.31
C LEU A 236 -2.02 5.80 -10.05
N ASN A 237 -0.95 6.43 -10.49
CA ASN A 237 0.40 5.95 -10.20
C ASN A 237 1.04 6.80 -9.11
N PRO A 238 1.54 6.19 -8.02
CA PRO A 238 2.32 6.92 -7.05
C PRO A 238 3.58 7.48 -7.72
N PRO A 239 3.98 8.72 -7.40
CA PRO A 239 5.14 9.36 -8.06
C PRO A 239 6.46 8.64 -7.78
N THR A 240 6.55 7.88 -6.69
CA THR A 240 7.74 7.11 -6.28
C THR A 240 7.34 5.86 -5.52
N ARG A 241 8.18 4.80 -5.61
CA ARG A 241 8.04 3.58 -4.82
C ARG A 241 8.89 3.65 -3.55
N ASN A 242 8.57 4.57 -2.65
CA ASN A 242 9.27 4.76 -1.38
C ASN A 242 8.35 5.24 -0.24
N GLN A 243 7.05 5.19 -0.44
CA GLN A 243 6.08 5.61 0.57
C GLN A 243 5.85 4.51 1.60
N ASN A 244 5.70 3.26 1.15
CA ASN A 244 5.37 2.11 1.98
C ASN A 244 6.65 1.32 2.29
N MET A 245 7.38 1.78 3.28
CA MET A 245 8.69 1.25 3.65
C MET A 245 8.69 0.65 5.04
N MET A 246 9.48 -0.43 5.19
CA MET A 246 9.85 -0.98 6.50
C MET A 246 11.36 -0.90 6.65
N VAL A 247 11.81 -0.12 7.63
CA VAL A 247 13.24 0.01 7.96
C VAL A 247 13.47 -0.54 9.38
N ARG A 248 14.34 -1.53 9.50
CA ARG A 248 14.60 -2.23 10.76
C ARG A 248 16.07 -2.16 11.14
N LYS A 249 16.32 -2.03 12.43
CA LYS A 249 17.65 -2.14 13.02
C LYS A 249 17.61 -3.12 14.19
N GLY A 250 18.51 -4.10 14.18
CA GLY A 250 18.69 -5.09 15.26
C GLY A 250 20.08 -5.01 15.86
N GLU A 251 20.17 -4.97 17.19
CA GLU A 251 21.42 -5.14 17.95
C GLU A 251 21.39 -6.52 18.60
N ILE A 252 22.42 -7.33 18.35
CA ILE A 252 22.47 -8.73 18.75
C ILE A 252 23.69 -8.95 19.64
N SER A 253 23.47 -9.53 20.82
CA SER A 253 24.50 -9.98 21.71
C SER A 253 24.30 -11.44 22.10
N MET A 254 25.38 -12.15 22.35
CA MET A 254 25.39 -13.58 22.69
C MET A 254 25.75 -13.76 24.15
N GLU A 255 25.00 -14.62 24.88
CA GLU A 255 25.20 -15.01 26.24
C GLU A 255 25.19 -16.55 26.33
N GLY A 256 26.38 -17.18 26.23
CA GLY A 256 26.47 -18.63 26.06
C GLY A 256 25.90 -19.08 24.70
N ASN A 257 24.87 -19.91 24.74
CA ASN A 257 24.14 -20.36 23.55
C ASN A 257 22.84 -19.56 23.32
N ASN A 258 22.63 -18.54 24.15
CA ASN A 258 21.44 -17.69 24.06
C ASN A 258 21.75 -16.41 23.29
N VAL A 259 20.71 -15.80 22.75
CA VAL A 259 20.80 -14.54 22.01
C VAL A 259 19.86 -13.50 22.61
N LYS A 260 20.40 -12.32 22.87
CA LYS A 260 19.63 -11.14 23.23
C LYS A 260 19.58 -10.21 22.05
N VAL A 261 18.38 -9.80 21.67
CA VAL A 261 18.13 -8.95 20.52
C VAL A 261 17.36 -7.71 20.96
N LYS A 262 17.85 -6.54 20.53
CA LYS A 262 17.07 -5.29 20.57
C LYS A 262 16.71 -4.93 19.15
N LYS A 263 15.42 -4.71 18.88
CA LYS A 263 14.95 -4.30 17.55
C LYS A 263 14.25 -2.96 17.60
N GLN A 264 14.47 -2.18 16.56
CA GLN A 264 13.67 -1.00 16.23
C GLN A 264 13.18 -1.13 14.80
N THR A 265 11.91 -0.81 14.58
CA THR A 265 11.28 -0.80 13.26
C THR A 265 10.61 0.54 13.02
N ILE A 266 10.83 1.09 11.84
CA ILE A 266 10.14 2.28 11.31
C ILE A 266 9.25 1.78 10.17
N LYS A 267 7.96 2.03 10.28
CA LYS A 267 6.97 1.74 9.24
C LYS A 267 6.41 3.06 8.71
N THR A 268 6.37 3.23 7.38
CA THR A 268 5.86 4.43 6.72
C THR A 268 4.65 4.11 5.86
N GLY A 269 3.92 5.13 5.42
CA GLY A 269 2.79 5.00 4.51
C GLY A 269 1.69 4.10 5.06
N VAL A 270 1.22 3.17 4.24
CA VAL A 270 0.16 2.21 4.63
C VAL A 270 0.59 1.34 5.79
N PHE A 271 1.86 0.97 5.90
CA PHE A 271 2.35 0.21 7.05
C PHE A 271 2.24 0.97 8.38
N ALA A 272 2.38 2.30 8.36
CA ALA A 272 2.11 3.13 9.54
C ALA A 272 0.61 3.15 9.87
N SER A 273 -0.25 3.21 8.84
CA SER A 273 -1.70 3.11 8.99
C SER A 273 -2.11 1.78 9.62
N ASN A 274 -1.58 0.66 9.12
CA ASN A 274 -1.88 -0.68 9.63
C ASN A 274 -1.42 -0.86 11.09
N MET A 275 -0.28 -0.26 11.47
CA MET A 275 0.17 -0.25 12.87
C MET A 275 -0.79 0.53 13.77
N ARG A 276 -1.30 1.68 13.33
CA ARG A 276 -2.31 2.45 14.08
C ARG A 276 -3.61 1.67 14.21
N ASP A 277 -4.03 1.00 13.15
CA ASP A 277 -5.24 0.17 13.17
C ASP A 277 -5.14 -0.95 14.20
N SER A 278 -4.01 -1.63 14.24
CA SER A 278 -3.79 -2.78 15.13
C SER A 278 -3.53 -2.39 16.59
N TYR A 279 -2.92 -1.23 16.86
CA TYR A 279 -2.36 -0.95 18.20
C TYR A 279 -2.87 0.32 18.87
N ARG A 280 -3.39 1.34 18.13
CA ARG A 280 -3.78 2.64 18.71
C ARG A 280 -4.79 2.52 19.85
N ASN A 281 -5.79 1.68 19.67
CA ASN A 281 -6.91 1.54 20.60
C ASN A 281 -6.71 0.45 21.67
N LEU A 282 -5.55 -0.20 21.68
CA LEU A 282 -5.24 -1.24 22.67
C LEU A 282 -4.57 -0.64 23.91
N GLY A 283 -4.94 -1.16 25.08
CA GLY A 283 -4.19 -0.92 26.32
C GLY A 283 -2.79 -1.55 26.25
N GLN A 284 -1.85 -1.09 27.08
CA GLN A 284 -0.46 -1.54 27.07
C GLN A 284 -0.30 -3.07 27.18
N GLN A 285 -1.13 -3.74 27.98
CA GLN A 285 -1.09 -5.20 28.11
C GLN A 285 -1.48 -5.91 26.80
N ASP A 286 -2.48 -5.40 26.10
CA ASP A 286 -2.95 -6.01 24.88
C ASP A 286 -2.01 -5.67 23.70
N GLN A 287 -1.43 -4.46 23.66
CA GLN A 287 -0.33 -4.14 22.76
C GLN A 287 0.83 -5.11 22.92
N PHE A 288 1.18 -5.45 24.18
CA PHE A 288 2.22 -6.43 24.47
C PHE A 288 1.88 -7.82 23.94
N LYS A 289 0.67 -8.32 24.22
CA LYS A 289 0.22 -9.65 23.76
C LYS A 289 0.18 -9.76 22.23
N GLU A 290 -0.36 -8.74 21.55
CA GLU A 290 -0.41 -8.72 20.09
C GLU A 290 0.99 -8.69 19.47
N MET A 291 1.89 -7.87 20.00
CA MET A 291 3.27 -7.84 19.52
C MET A 291 3.99 -9.16 19.79
N GLN A 292 3.77 -9.79 20.95
CA GLN A 292 4.35 -11.10 21.26
C GLN A 292 3.85 -12.17 20.27
N ARG A 293 2.58 -12.17 19.89
CA ARG A 293 2.03 -13.06 18.86
C ARG A 293 2.66 -12.81 17.48
N ALA A 294 2.78 -11.55 17.09
CA ALA A 294 3.40 -11.18 15.83
C ALA A 294 4.86 -11.63 15.72
N ILE A 295 5.62 -11.55 16.81
CA ILE A 295 7.04 -11.94 16.85
C ILE A 295 7.21 -13.45 17.00
N ALA A 296 6.29 -14.16 17.65
CA ALA A 296 6.37 -15.60 17.85
C ALA A 296 6.40 -16.40 16.54
N GLY A 297 5.85 -15.86 15.45
CA GLY A 297 5.94 -16.42 14.12
C GLY A 297 7.34 -16.39 13.52
N ASP A 298 8.16 -15.41 13.91
CA ASP A 298 9.55 -15.26 13.44
C ASP A 298 10.58 -15.92 14.39
N TYR A 299 10.26 -16.01 15.68
CA TYR A 299 11.20 -16.46 16.72
C TYR A 299 10.53 -17.42 17.70
N ASN A 300 10.91 -18.68 17.69
CA ASN A 300 10.41 -19.69 18.64
C ASN A 300 10.89 -19.39 20.06
N GLN A 301 10.01 -19.60 21.05
CA GLN A 301 10.30 -19.54 22.50
C GLN A 301 10.92 -18.23 23.00
N THR A 302 10.51 -17.10 22.46
CA THR A 302 11.03 -15.79 22.86
C THR A 302 10.28 -15.21 24.06
N SER A 303 11.02 -14.58 24.96
CA SER A 303 10.45 -13.68 25.98
C SER A 303 10.62 -12.23 25.52
N LEU A 304 9.50 -11.59 25.20
CA LEU A 304 9.48 -10.18 24.79
C LEU A 304 9.55 -9.26 26.00
N LYS A 305 10.27 -8.15 25.86
CA LYS A 305 10.39 -7.09 26.89
C LYS A 305 10.43 -5.71 26.24
N ASN A 306 10.13 -4.69 27.05
CA ASN A 306 10.38 -3.28 26.71
C ASN A 306 9.78 -2.82 25.37
N ILE A 307 8.49 -3.09 25.15
CA ILE A 307 7.81 -2.57 23.95
C ILE A 307 7.54 -1.08 24.10
N ILE A 308 7.96 -0.31 23.12
CA ILE A 308 7.72 1.13 23.04
C ILE A 308 7.21 1.46 21.64
N PHE A 309 6.08 2.17 21.56
CA PHE A 309 5.55 2.72 20.32
C PHE A 309 5.69 4.24 20.30
N LYS A 310 5.95 4.81 19.12
CA LYS A 310 5.91 6.24 18.83
C LYS A 310 5.13 6.48 17.54
N GLY A 311 4.27 7.48 17.51
CA GLY A 311 3.49 7.84 16.31
C GLY A 311 2.25 6.97 16.09
N LEU A 312 1.76 6.24 17.10
CA LEU A 312 0.44 5.62 17.08
C LEU A 312 -0.66 6.67 17.13
N GLU A 313 -0.46 7.68 17.98
CA GLU A 313 -1.37 8.82 18.05
C GLU A 313 -1.18 9.76 16.87
N GLY A 314 -2.27 10.38 16.42
CA GLY A 314 -2.25 11.25 15.23
C GLY A 314 -2.01 10.47 13.94
N ILE A 315 -1.53 11.17 12.91
CA ILE A 315 -1.36 10.67 11.53
C ILE A 315 -0.02 11.08 10.93
N SER A 316 1.05 11.06 11.76
CA SER A 316 2.41 11.29 11.29
C SER A 316 2.82 10.32 10.17
N ASP A 317 3.82 10.68 9.36
CA ASP A 317 4.23 9.90 8.20
C ASP A 317 4.79 8.50 8.55
N SER A 318 5.12 8.26 9.83
CA SER A 318 5.66 6.99 10.30
C SER A 318 5.15 6.57 11.67
N VAL A 319 5.19 5.26 11.92
CA VAL A 319 5.13 4.65 13.25
C VAL A 319 6.46 3.97 13.53
N VAL A 320 7.03 4.24 14.69
CA VAL A 320 8.26 3.61 15.17
C VAL A 320 7.93 2.74 16.37
N TYR A 321 8.41 1.51 16.37
CA TYR A 321 8.32 0.68 17.55
C TYR A 321 9.66 -0.02 17.84
N SER A 322 9.91 -0.26 19.09
CA SER A 322 11.10 -0.99 19.56
C SER A 322 10.72 -2.00 20.63
N PHE A 323 11.48 -3.07 20.67
CA PHE A 323 11.32 -4.13 21.65
C PHE A 323 12.66 -4.87 21.86
N ASP A 324 12.76 -5.50 23.02
CA ASP A 324 13.84 -6.41 23.33
C ASP A 324 13.28 -7.83 23.44
N PHE A 325 14.02 -8.83 22.98
CA PHE A 325 13.69 -10.22 23.24
C PHE A 325 14.92 -11.06 23.55
N PHE A 326 14.67 -12.15 24.24
CA PHE A 326 15.65 -13.16 24.57
C PHE A 326 15.25 -14.47 23.89
N ALA A 327 16.16 -15.04 23.12
CA ALA A 327 15.98 -16.32 22.45
C ALA A 327 16.93 -17.34 23.11
N PRO A 328 16.39 -18.28 23.91
CA PRO A 328 17.21 -19.34 24.49
C PRO A 328 17.64 -20.31 23.39
N ASP A 329 18.82 -20.91 23.55
CA ASP A 329 19.38 -21.95 22.67
C ASP A 329 19.37 -21.60 21.17
N ALA A 330 19.47 -20.30 20.86
CA ALA A 330 19.47 -19.80 19.47
C ALA A 330 20.81 -20.05 18.74
N ILE A 331 21.83 -20.52 19.46
CA ILE A 331 23.14 -20.87 18.92
C ILE A 331 23.30 -22.38 19.03
N THR A 332 23.52 -23.02 17.88
CA THR A 332 23.82 -24.45 17.80
C THR A 332 25.33 -24.67 17.83
N GLU A 333 25.81 -25.57 18.68
CA GLU A 333 27.21 -25.99 18.67
C GLU A 333 27.39 -27.25 17.81
N LEU A 334 28.33 -27.17 16.88
CA LEU A 334 28.68 -28.28 15.98
C LEU A 334 30.20 -28.32 15.77
N SER A 335 30.83 -29.41 16.13
CA SER A 335 32.27 -29.64 15.91
C SER A 335 33.17 -28.48 16.36
N GLY A 336 32.87 -27.87 17.53
CA GLY A 336 33.63 -26.75 18.10
C GLY A 336 33.34 -25.39 17.44
N LEU A 337 32.34 -25.32 16.54
CA LEU A 337 31.80 -24.08 15.97
C LEU A 337 30.48 -23.75 16.65
N LYS A 338 30.24 -22.46 16.84
CA LYS A 338 28.95 -21.90 17.23
C LYS A 338 28.27 -21.36 15.98
N LEU A 339 27.10 -21.90 15.64
CA LEU A 339 26.29 -21.50 14.49
C LEU A 339 25.13 -20.61 14.96
N LEU A 340 25.13 -19.37 14.54
CA LEU A 340 24.07 -18.40 14.80
C LEU A 340 23.19 -18.25 13.58
N SER A 341 21.91 -18.60 13.70
CA SER A 341 20.88 -18.25 12.71
C SER A 341 20.55 -16.77 12.82
N LEU A 342 20.60 -16.09 11.70
CA LEU A 342 20.34 -14.64 11.66
C LEU A 342 18.89 -14.35 12.03
N PRO A 343 18.63 -13.46 13.00
CA PRO A 343 17.29 -13.10 13.41
C PRO A 343 16.69 -11.99 12.50
N TRP A 344 16.70 -12.23 11.20
CA TRP A 344 15.98 -11.37 10.27
C TRP A 344 14.47 -11.40 10.58
N SER A 345 13.79 -10.25 10.46
CA SER A 345 12.33 -10.22 10.44
C SER A 345 11.82 -10.64 9.07
N GLU A 346 10.69 -11.35 9.03
CA GLU A 346 10.04 -11.68 7.77
C GLU A 346 11.04 -12.27 6.73
N LYS A 347 11.72 -13.36 7.11
CA LYS A 347 12.64 -14.06 6.19
C LYS A 347 11.89 -14.52 4.95
N ALA A 348 12.53 -14.39 3.80
CA ALA A 348 12.03 -14.98 2.56
C ALA A 348 11.95 -16.51 2.70
N ARG A 349 10.81 -17.08 2.30
CA ARG A 349 10.51 -18.52 2.37
C ARG A 349 10.16 -19.05 0.98
N SER A 350 10.47 -20.30 0.72
CA SER A 350 10.15 -20.94 -0.58
C SER A 350 8.64 -21.04 -0.85
N GLY A 351 7.80 -20.91 0.18
CA GLY A 351 6.34 -20.95 0.07
C GLY A 351 5.66 -19.58 -0.10
N ASP A 352 6.42 -18.48 -0.13
CA ASP A 352 5.81 -17.12 -0.24
C ASP A 352 5.16 -16.89 -1.61
N PHE A 353 5.60 -17.63 -2.62
CA PHE A 353 5.04 -17.59 -3.97
C PHE A 353 4.80 -19.00 -4.50
N SER A 354 3.68 -19.18 -5.21
CA SER A 354 3.39 -20.40 -5.94
C SER A 354 3.94 -20.30 -7.37
N PHE A 355 5.08 -20.94 -7.62
CA PHE A 355 5.71 -21.00 -8.94
C PHE A 355 5.26 -22.24 -9.71
N THR A 356 4.09 -22.18 -10.34
CA THR A 356 3.62 -23.25 -11.23
C THR A 356 4.09 -23.00 -12.66
N GLU A 357 4.57 -24.05 -13.35
CA GLU A 357 5.18 -23.90 -14.68
C GLU A 357 4.17 -23.49 -15.77
N ASP A 358 2.91 -23.86 -15.61
CA ASP A 358 1.84 -23.67 -16.61
C ASP A 358 0.94 -22.47 -16.28
N ARG A 359 1.51 -21.41 -15.76
CA ARG A 359 0.73 -20.22 -15.41
C ARG A 359 0.28 -19.48 -16.68
N THR A 360 -1.04 -19.19 -16.72
CA THR A 360 -1.66 -18.50 -17.85
C THR A 360 -1.76 -17.00 -17.60
N TYR A 361 -2.02 -16.59 -16.33
CA TYR A 361 -2.26 -15.20 -15.97
C TYR A 361 -1.06 -14.58 -15.26
N PRO A 362 -0.88 -13.25 -15.34
CA PRO A 362 0.10 -12.55 -14.51
C PRO A 362 -0.12 -12.86 -13.02
N MET A 363 0.95 -12.83 -12.24
CA MET A 363 0.87 -12.82 -10.79
C MET A 363 0.83 -11.36 -10.33
N ASP A 364 -0.27 -10.95 -9.73
CA ASP A 364 -0.45 -9.59 -9.26
C ASP A 364 0.17 -9.42 -7.85
N LEU A 365 0.96 -8.38 -7.67
CA LEU A 365 1.68 -8.06 -6.43
C LEU A 365 1.14 -6.82 -5.72
N TRP A 366 0.10 -6.19 -6.24
CA TRP A 366 -0.39 -4.92 -5.71
C TRP A 366 -0.86 -5.02 -4.25
N GLU A 367 -1.38 -6.17 -3.84
CA GLU A 367 -1.81 -6.42 -2.46
C GLU A 367 -0.65 -6.45 -1.46
N SER A 368 0.59 -6.62 -1.91
CA SER A 368 1.74 -6.64 -1.01
C SER A 368 1.99 -5.32 -0.29
N GLU A 369 1.40 -4.23 -0.79
CA GLU A 369 1.56 -2.85 -0.30
C GLU A 369 3.01 -2.35 -0.22
N SER A 370 4.00 -3.25 -0.18
CA SER A 370 5.40 -2.93 0.04
C SER A 370 6.06 -2.28 -1.18
N ASP A 371 6.67 -1.13 -0.98
CA ASP A 371 7.63 -0.57 -1.92
C ASP A 371 9.03 -1.12 -1.66
N GLY A 372 9.32 -1.54 -0.42
CA GLY A 372 10.57 -2.19 -0.07
C GLY A 372 10.84 -2.27 1.43
N GLU A 373 11.90 -2.99 1.74
CA GLU A 373 12.36 -3.26 3.10
C GLU A 373 13.86 -3.08 3.21
N GLU A 374 14.29 -2.61 4.37
CA GLU A 374 15.70 -2.55 4.74
C GLU A 374 15.86 -3.04 6.18
N GLU A 375 16.79 -3.96 6.43
CA GLU A 375 17.11 -4.40 7.78
C GLU A 375 18.61 -4.47 7.99
N THR A 376 19.08 -3.84 9.06
CA THR A 376 20.48 -3.89 9.50
C THR A 376 20.58 -4.63 10.83
N LEU A 377 21.45 -5.64 10.89
CA LEU A 377 21.78 -6.37 12.10
C LEU A 377 23.22 -6.04 12.51
N GLU A 378 23.40 -5.51 13.71
CA GLU A 378 24.69 -5.29 14.35
C GLU A 378 24.95 -6.39 15.38
N ILE A 379 25.88 -7.28 15.07
CA ILE A 379 26.16 -8.49 15.87
C ILE A 379 27.45 -8.27 16.65
N SER A 380 27.35 -8.20 17.96
CA SER A 380 28.52 -8.13 18.86
C SER A 380 29.24 -9.46 18.86
N ILE A 381 30.53 -9.45 18.50
CA ILE A 381 31.38 -10.63 18.52
C ILE A 381 32.08 -10.70 19.88
N PRO A 382 31.86 -11.76 20.67
CA PRO A 382 32.50 -11.89 21.99
C PRO A 382 34.03 -11.85 21.90
N ALA A 383 34.68 -11.35 22.96
CA ALA A 383 36.14 -11.37 23.05
C ALA A 383 36.66 -12.80 22.88
N LYS A 384 37.82 -12.95 22.24
CA LYS A 384 38.45 -14.26 21.94
C LYS A 384 37.57 -15.15 21.04
N THR A 385 36.74 -14.57 20.20
CA THR A 385 35.91 -15.28 19.21
C THR A 385 36.31 -14.80 17.81
N LYS A 386 36.45 -15.73 16.87
CA LYS A 386 36.70 -15.45 15.46
C LYS A 386 35.48 -15.81 14.61
N VAL A 387 35.10 -14.94 13.71
CA VAL A 387 34.11 -15.24 12.65
C VAL A 387 34.83 -16.14 11.64
N MET A 388 34.32 -17.36 11.48
CA MET A 388 34.86 -18.36 10.53
C MET A 388 34.15 -18.33 9.20
N ASP A 389 32.81 -18.09 9.24
CA ASP A 389 32.00 -17.89 8.04
C ASP A 389 30.87 -16.89 8.37
N ALA A 390 30.51 -16.09 7.38
CA ALA A 390 29.42 -15.13 7.42
C ALA A 390 28.80 -14.98 6.03
N PRO A 391 27.54 -14.49 5.94
CA PRO A 391 26.96 -14.16 4.65
C PRO A 391 27.88 -13.25 3.83
N GLN A 392 28.13 -13.64 2.59
CA GLN A 392 28.90 -12.82 1.66
C GLN A 392 28.04 -11.72 1.03
N ASN A 393 28.69 -10.67 0.54
CA ASN A 393 28.01 -9.64 -0.21
C ASN A 393 27.32 -10.23 -1.44
N LEU A 394 26.06 -9.90 -1.61
CA LEU A 394 25.22 -10.36 -2.72
C LEU A 394 24.41 -9.17 -3.24
N VAL A 395 24.45 -8.95 -4.53
CA VAL A 395 23.57 -8.00 -5.21
C VAL A 395 22.94 -8.72 -6.39
N ILE A 396 21.62 -8.79 -6.40
CA ILE A 396 20.86 -9.38 -7.49
C ILE A 396 19.75 -8.41 -7.89
N SER A 397 19.60 -8.23 -9.19
CA SER A 397 18.59 -7.34 -9.76
C SER A 397 17.87 -8.07 -10.89
N GLY A 398 16.56 -8.01 -10.85
CA GLY A 398 15.65 -8.50 -11.88
C GLY A 398 14.72 -7.40 -12.38
N PRO A 399 13.86 -7.68 -13.34
CA PRO A 399 12.87 -6.73 -13.84
C PRO A 399 11.77 -6.43 -12.79
N ILE A 400 11.49 -7.37 -11.88
CA ILE A 400 10.42 -7.29 -10.88
C ILE A 400 10.90 -6.62 -9.60
N ALA A 401 12.10 -6.98 -9.14
CA ALA A 401 12.64 -6.55 -7.85
C ALA A 401 14.16 -6.53 -7.87
N GLU A 402 14.74 -5.95 -6.82
CA GLU A 402 16.16 -6.01 -6.52
C GLU A 402 16.38 -6.39 -5.05
N TYR A 403 17.48 -7.07 -4.79
CA TYR A 403 17.90 -7.47 -3.46
C TYR A 403 19.41 -7.25 -3.30
N SER A 404 19.79 -6.77 -2.12
CA SER A 404 21.20 -6.73 -1.73
C SER A 404 21.37 -7.18 -0.29
N LEU A 405 22.45 -7.91 -0.05
CA LEU A 405 22.96 -8.26 1.28
C LEU A 405 24.42 -7.83 1.34
N THR A 406 24.75 -7.02 2.33
CA THR A 406 26.13 -6.59 2.60
C THR A 406 26.59 -7.08 3.96
N SER A 407 27.85 -7.47 4.05
CA SER A 407 28.50 -7.95 5.26
C SER A 407 29.77 -7.13 5.50
N LYS A 408 29.90 -6.52 6.67
CA LYS A 408 31.04 -5.68 7.05
C LYS A 408 31.55 -6.08 8.43
N SER A 409 32.77 -6.58 8.50
CA SER A 409 33.46 -6.85 9.76
C SER A 409 34.10 -5.56 10.29
N LEU A 410 33.83 -5.27 11.57
CA LEU A 410 34.39 -4.15 12.32
C LEU A 410 35.02 -4.71 13.61
N PRO A 411 35.92 -3.97 14.31
CA PRO A 411 36.45 -4.42 15.57
C PRO A 411 35.37 -4.80 16.58
N GLY A 412 35.29 -6.06 17.00
CA GLY A 412 34.29 -6.59 17.93
C GLY A 412 32.85 -6.65 17.41
N LYS A 413 32.63 -6.46 16.14
CA LYS A 413 31.28 -6.37 15.56
C LYS A 413 31.23 -6.87 14.11
N LEU A 414 30.15 -7.56 13.75
CA LEU A 414 29.77 -7.84 12.38
C LEU A 414 28.46 -7.08 12.06
N VAL A 415 28.45 -6.35 10.96
CA VAL A 415 27.29 -5.60 10.51
C VAL A 415 26.79 -6.21 9.20
N LEU A 416 25.53 -6.62 9.19
CA LEU A 416 24.85 -7.15 8.02
C LEU A 416 23.70 -6.22 7.65
N THR A 417 23.59 -5.87 6.39
CA THR A 417 22.44 -5.08 5.90
C THR A 417 21.85 -5.77 4.69
N ARG A 418 20.55 -6.06 4.76
CA ARG A 418 19.78 -6.51 3.60
C ARG A 418 18.81 -5.45 3.16
N LYS A 419 18.56 -5.38 1.84
CA LYS A 419 17.57 -4.48 1.23
C LYS A 419 16.82 -5.25 0.16
N PHE A 420 15.52 -5.06 0.13
CA PHE A 420 14.64 -5.55 -0.91
C PHE A 420 13.78 -4.41 -1.44
N ARG A 421 13.60 -4.33 -2.77
CA ARG A 421 12.79 -3.29 -3.43
C ARG A 421 12.01 -3.90 -4.57
N TYR A 422 10.69 -3.65 -4.59
CA TYR A 422 9.87 -3.94 -5.76
C TYR A 422 10.04 -2.85 -6.82
N LYS A 423 10.06 -3.24 -8.11
CA LYS A 423 10.14 -2.35 -9.28
C LYS A 423 8.80 -2.24 -9.99
N LYS A 424 7.95 -3.28 -9.90
CA LYS A 424 6.62 -3.32 -10.48
C LYS A 424 5.68 -4.20 -9.65
N ASP A 425 4.36 -4.06 -9.92
CA ASP A 425 3.30 -4.70 -9.15
C ASP A 425 2.74 -5.96 -9.79
N GLU A 426 3.39 -6.48 -10.84
CA GLU A 426 2.98 -7.72 -11.49
C GLU A 426 4.17 -8.49 -12.06
N ILE A 427 3.99 -9.80 -12.19
CA ILE A 427 4.94 -10.72 -12.83
C ILE A 427 4.22 -11.40 -13.98
N LEU A 428 4.66 -11.15 -15.21
CA LEU A 428 4.09 -11.77 -16.39
C LEU A 428 4.40 -13.28 -16.42
N PRO A 429 3.55 -14.14 -17.03
CA PRO A 429 3.82 -15.57 -17.16
C PRO A 429 5.23 -15.88 -17.71
N SER A 430 5.69 -15.10 -18.69
CA SER A 430 7.04 -15.22 -19.24
C SER A 430 8.18 -14.87 -18.28
N GLU A 431 7.89 -14.16 -17.18
CA GLU A 431 8.88 -13.72 -16.19
C GLU A 431 8.93 -14.62 -14.95
N ILE A 432 7.93 -15.50 -14.76
CA ILE A 432 7.78 -16.34 -13.55
C ILE A 432 9.04 -17.14 -13.27
N LYS A 433 9.58 -17.83 -14.28
CA LYS A 433 10.79 -18.66 -14.12
C LYS A 433 12.02 -17.85 -13.70
N ALA A 434 12.19 -16.67 -14.30
CA ALA A 434 13.28 -15.76 -13.92
C ALA A 434 13.12 -15.23 -12.51
N PHE A 435 11.88 -14.89 -12.10
CA PHE A 435 11.58 -14.45 -10.75
C PHE A 435 11.74 -15.57 -9.71
N GLU A 436 11.37 -16.81 -10.05
CA GLU A 436 11.62 -17.98 -9.19
C GLU A 436 13.12 -18.14 -8.90
N VAL A 437 13.96 -18.09 -9.94
CA VAL A 437 15.42 -18.20 -9.77
C VAL A 437 15.97 -17.05 -8.93
N PHE A 438 15.47 -15.82 -9.14
CA PHE A 438 15.81 -14.65 -8.35
C PHE A 438 15.41 -14.85 -6.87
N TYR A 439 14.16 -15.26 -6.61
CA TYR A 439 13.64 -15.39 -5.26
C TYR A 439 14.29 -16.54 -4.47
N ARG A 440 14.60 -17.67 -5.11
CA ARG A 440 15.36 -18.78 -4.48
C ARG A 440 16.74 -18.33 -3.98
N LYS A 441 17.41 -17.40 -4.67
CA LYS A 441 18.68 -16.83 -4.19
C LYS A 441 18.50 -15.99 -2.93
N ILE A 442 17.39 -15.26 -2.81
CA ILE A 442 17.06 -14.50 -1.60
C ILE A 442 16.79 -15.46 -0.43
N VAL A 443 15.96 -16.49 -0.64
CA VAL A 443 15.70 -17.53 0.36
C VAL A 443 17.00 -18.15 0.87
N ALA A 444 17.92 -18.48 -0.03
CA ALA A 444 19.21 -19.03 0.33
C ALA A 444 20.07 -18.03 1.13
N ALA A 445 20.05 -16.75 0.75
CA ALA A 445 20.81 -15.70 1.45
C ALA A 445 20.26 -15.42 2.84
N ASP A 446 18.95 -15.33 3.01
CA ASP A 446 18.29 -15.05 4.29
C ASP A 446 18.45 -16.21 5.30
N ASN A 447 18.65 -17.44 4.83
CA ASN A 447 18.84 -18.63 5.66
C ASN A 447 20.32 -18.95 5.98
N ARG A 448 21.27 -18.11 5.53
CA ARG A 448 22.67 -18.26 5.91
C ARG A 448 22.85 -18.05 7.40
N GLN A 449 23.78 -18.82 7.96
CA GLN A 449 24.20 -18.72 9.37
C GLN A 449 25.56 -18.07 9.45
N ILE A 450 25.90 -17.59 10.65
CA ILE A 450 27.26 -17.16 11.00
C ILE A 450 27.91 -18.29 11.77
N ALA A 451 29.10 -18.68 11.35
CA ALA A 451 29.94 -19.64 12.10
C ALA A 451 31.02 -18.91 12.90
N LEU A 452 31.05 -19.15 14.19
CA LEU A 452 31.96 -18.55 15.14
C LEU A 452 32.82 -19.64 15.80
N LYS A 453 34.10 -19.34 16.08
CA LYS A 453 35.02 -20.22 16.79
C LYS A 453 35.62 -19.48 17.96
N SER A 454 35.51 -20.05 19.18
CA SER A 454 36.23 -19.55 20.36
C SER A 454 37.71 -19.82 20.20
N LEU A 455 38.55 -18.81 20.42
CA LEU A 455 40.00 -18.94 20.47
C LEU A 455 40.35 -19.42 21.87
N GLN A 456 40.70 -20.69 22.00
CA GLN A 456 41.23 -21.22 23.27
C GLN A 456 42.51 -20.45 23.61
N SER A 457 42.63 -19.96 24.85
CA SER A 457 43.92 -19.56 25.38
C SER A 457 44.80 -20.78 25.38
N GLN A 458 45.88 -20.81 24.59
CA GLN A 458 46.92 -21.80 24.80
C GLN A 458 47.46 -21.56 26.21
N SER A 459 46.97 -22.35 27.16
CA SER A 459 47.68 -22.52 28.43
C SER A 459 48.91 -23.38 28.14
N PHE A 460 50.06 -22.76 27.98
CA PHE A 460 51.31 -23.53 28.07
C PHE A 460 51.34 -24.14 29.46
N PRO A 461 51.49 -25.45 29.59
CA PRO A 461 51.76 -26.04 30.90
C PRO A 461 53.12 -25.50 31.37
N LYS A 462 53.16 -25.01 32.60
CA LYS A 462 54.41 -24.64 33.32
C LYS A 462 55.22 -25.89 33.67
#